data_f5f3804db19c93785c4ab8a2694eb708
#
_entry.id   f5f3804db19c93785c4ab8a2694eb708
#
_cell.length_a   1.000
_cell.length_b   1.000
_cell.length_c   1.000
_cell.angle_alpha   90.00
_cell.angle_beta   90.00
_cell.angle_gamma   90.00
#
_symmetry.space_group_name_H-M   'P 1'
#
loop_
_entity.id
_entity.type
_entity.pdbx_description
1 polymer ?
#
loop_
_entity_poly.entity_id
_entity_poly.type
_entity_poly.pdbx_seq_one_letter_code
_entity_poly.pdbx_strand_id
1 'polypeptide(L)'
;MESPDYLSINNLKVTVFQAYLFWENTDKNLHNLSLRLNLGVKEKTDLIVLPEMFNTGFSMNAAALAESMDGKTMTWLKDTAKRYDCVVTGSLIISENGKFYNRMIWMMPDGGFEKYDKHHLFSLAEEDKSYTAGQDQVIVDLKGWKIRLAICYDLRFPVWLRNKDAAYDILLVIASWPDKRAGHWKALIPARAIENQCYVIAVNRVGHDGNEVYHSGHSMCLDANGGTVYYKPEDEDLYTFSITYPELIKNRRTFPFLKDADAFELK
;
A
#
# COMPACT_ATOMS: atom_id res chain seq x y z
N MET A 1 1.98 -17.39 -29.81
CA MET A 1 3.37 -17.66 -29.37
C MET A 1 3.42 -17.36 -27.89
N GLU A 2 3.55 -18.40 -27.08
CA GLU A 2 3.65 -18.29 -25.63
C GLU A 2 5.04 -17.78 -25.30
N SER A 3 5.14 -16.69 -24.54
CA SER A 3 6.42 -16.33 -23.99
C SER A 3 6.76 -17.32 -22.85
N PRO A 4 7.96 -17.90 -22.84
CA PRO A 4 8.33 -18.99 -21.92
C PRO A 4 8.52 -18.61 -20.46
N ASP A 5 8.41 -17.33 -20.10
CA ASP A 5 8.93 -16.81 -18.81
C ASP A 5 8.00 -16.88 -17.61
N TYR A 6 6.73 -17.24 -17.76
CA TYR A 6 5.79 -17.26 -16.62
C TYR A 6 6.08 -18.34 -15.57
N LEU A 7 6.84 -19.36 -15.91
CA LEU A 7 7.23 -20.44 -14.98
C LEU A 7 8.42 -20.05 -14.09
N SER A 8 9.09 -18.92 -14.38
CA SER A 8 10.24 -18.44 -13.60
C SER A 8 9.86 -17.47 -12.48
N ILE A 9 8.62 -16.92 -12.48
CA ILE A 9 8.18 -15.97 -11.44
C ILE A 9 7.87 -16.76 -10.17
N ASN A 10 8.63 -16.46 -9.12
CA ASN A 10 8.50 -17.10 -7.82
C ASN A 10 7.28 -16.62 -7.05
N ASN A 11 6.84 -17.41 -6.07
CA ASN A 11 5.90 -16.96 -5.07
C ASN A 11 6.42 -15.70 -4.38
N LEU A 12 5.52 -14.79 -4.06
CA LEU A 12 5.84 -13.57 -3.31
C LEU A 12 5.36 -13.74 -1.86
N LYS A 13 6.29 -13.60 -0.90
CA LYS A 13 5.96 -13.55 0.53
C LYS A 13 5.79 -12.11 0.98
N VAL A 14 4.63 -11.80 1.52
CA VAL A 14 4.27 -10.44 1.95
C VAL A 14 3.93 -10.45 3.43
N THR A 15 4.58 -9.56 4.17
CA THR A 15 4.24 -9.24 5.56
C THR A 15 3.45 -7.94 5.58
N VAL A 16 2.23 -7.98 6.09
CA VAL A 16 1.39 -6.80 6.28
C VAL A 16 1.36 -6.43 7.75
N PHE A 17 1.40 -5.13 8.04
CA PHE A 17 1.30 -4.66 9.41
C PHE A 17 0.09 -3.72 9.56
N GLN A 18 -1.02 -4.24 10.07
CA GLN A 18 -2.16 -3.48 10.56
C GLN A 18 -1.81 -2.89 11.92
N ALA A 19 -1.25 -1.68 11.95
CA ALA A 19 -0.65 -1.09 13.13
C ALA A 19 -1.55 -0.07 13.83
N TYR A 20 -1.47 -0.02 15.16
CA TYR A 20 -1.83 1.17 15.93
C TYR A 20 -0.76 2.25 15.73
N LEU A 21 -1.18 3.49 15.47
CA LEU A 21 -0.28 4.62 15.26
C LEU A 21 -0.49 5.67 16.35
N PHE A 22 0.59 6.05 17.01
CA PHE A 22 0.61 7.17 17.97
C PHE A 22 0.52 8.49 17.21
N TRP A 23 -0.52 9.26 17.50
CA TRP A 23 -0.83 10.50 16.83
C TRP A 23 0.34 11.50 16.90
N GLU A 24 0.76 12.01 15.74
CA GLU A 24 1.81 13.01 15.55
C GLU A 24 3.12 12.73 16.30
N ASN A 25 3.45 11.47 16.54
CA ASN A 25 4.63 11.09 17.30
C ASN A 25 5.53 10.10 16.53
N THR A 26 6.36 10.66 15.65
CA THR A 26 7.25 9.88 14.78
C THR A 26 8.16 8.95 15.57
N ASP A 27 8.81 9.44 16.64
CA ASP A 27 9.78 8.63 17.39
C ASP A 27 9.12 7.42 18.05
N LYS A 28 7.95 7.62 18.63
CA LYS A 28 7.21 6.53 19.26
C LYS A 28 6.68 5.53 18.23
N ASN A 29 6.24 6.00 17.06
CA ASN A 29 5.81 5.12 15.97
C ASN A 29 6.98 4.27 15.45
N LEU A 30 8.11 4.88 15.08
CA LEU A 30 9.27 4.16 14.56
C LEU A 30 9.82 3.16 15.58
N HIS A 31 9.86 3.53 16.88
CA HIS A 31 10.26 2.62 17.94
C HIS A 31 9.32 1.43 18.07
N ASN A 32 8.00 1.67 18.13
CA ASN A 32 6.99 0.62 18.26
C ASN A 32 6.99 -0.32 17.04
N LEU A 33 7.05 0.23 15.84
CA LEU A 33 7.13 -0.55 14.61
C LEU A 33 8.38 -1.44 14.59
N SER A 34 9.55 -0.90 14.99
CA SER A 34 10.78 -1.68 15.11
C SER A 34 10.64 -2.84 16.09
N LEU A 35 10.07 -2.59 17.27
CA LEU A 35 9.85 -3.61 18.29
C LEU A 35 8.92 -4.71 17.77
N ARG A 36 7.79 -4.35 17.17
CA ARG A 36 6.79 -5.28 16.65
C ARG A 36 7.32 -6.11 15.48
N LEU A 37 8.04 -5.49 14.53
CA LEU A 37 8.70 -6.21 13.44
C LEU A 37 9.71 -7.23 13.97
N ASN A 38 10.54 -6.85 14.96
CA ASN A 38 11.51 -7.77 15.58
C ASN A 38 10.86 -8.96 16.28
N LEU A 39 9.71 -8.75 16.90
CA LEU A 39 8.97 -9.80 17.59
C LEU A 39 8.16 -10.66 16.63
N GLY A 40 7.65 -10.11 15.53
CA GLY A 40 6.64 -10.74 14.68
C GLY A 40 7.16 -11.34 13.39
N VAL A 41 8.18 -10.74 12.73
CA VAL A 41 8.74 -11.29 11.49
C VAL A 41 9.68 -12.45 11.83
N LYS A 42 9.19 -13.68 11.68
CA LYS A 42 9.90 -14.92 12.07
C LYS A 42 10.49 -15.67 10.88
N GLU A 43 10.09 -15.35 9.68
CA GLU A 43 10.54 -15.98 8.45
C GLU A 43 10.94 -14.94 7.40
N LYS A 44 11.66 -15.38 6.38
CA LYS A 44 12.03 -14.50 5.27
C LYS A 44 10.76 -13.99 4.58
N THR A 45 10.69 -12.69 4.36
CA THR A 45 9.65 -12.01 3.58
C THR A 45 10.28 -11.26 2.42
N ASP A 46 9.53 -11.00 1.37
CA ASP A 46 10.01 -10.22 0.21
C ASP A 46 9.54 -8.76 0.28
N LEU A 47 8.43 -8.52 0.99
CA LEU A 47 7.80 -7.22 1.11
C LEU A 47 7.19 -7.04 2.50
N ILE A 48 7.49 -5.92 3.15
CA ILE A 48 6.82 -5.45 4.37
C ILE A 48 5.97 -4.23 4.02
N VAL A 49 4.67 -4.26 4.35
CA VAL A 49 3.71 -3.20 4.05
C VAL A 49 3.23 -2.54 5.34
N LEU A 50 3.45 -1.24 5.45
CA LEU A 50 3.01 -0.37 6.54
C LEU A 50 1.81 0.49 6.09
N PRO A 51 0.99 1.03 7.03
CA PRO A 51 -0.15 1.86 6.69
C PRO A 51 0.22 3.23 6.09
N GLU A 52 -0.79 4.00 5.71
CA GLU A 52 -0.68 5.41 5.32
C GLU A 52 -0.20 6.26 6.50
N MET A 53 0.77 7.17 6.24
CA MET A 53 1.40 8.06 7.22
C MET A 53 1.79 7.31 8.52
N PHE A 54 2.48 6.17 8.35
CA PHE A 54 2.78 5.22 9.42
C PHE A 54 3.62 5.83 10.55
N ASN A 55 4.34 6.91 10.28
CA ASN A 55 5.20 7.60 11.27
C ASN A 55 4.47 8.68 12.08
N THR A 56 3.32 9.18 11.61
CA THR A 56 2.61 10.32 12.26
C THR A 56 1.13 10.06 12.52
N GLY A 57 0.50 9.12 11.77
CA GLY A 57 -0.95 9.09 11.58
C GLY A 57 -1.39 10.12 10.55
N PHE A 58 -2.64 10.03 10.08
CA PHE A 58 -3.20 10.87 9.03
C PHE A 58 -3.51 12.29 9.56
N SER A 59 -2.51 13.17 9.51
CA SER A 59 -2.57 14.53 10.03
C SER A 59 -2.51 15.59 8.92
N MET A 60 -3.22 16.69 9.12
CA MET A 60 -3.14 17.89 8.26
C MET A 60 -2.08 18.88 8.74
N ASN A 61 -1.36 18.59 9.83
CA ASN A 61 -0.28 19.43 10.37
C ASN A 61 1.04 19.23 9.60
N ALA A 62 0.96 19.33 8.26
CA ALA A 62 2.09 19.04 7.38
C ALA A 62 3.33 19.86 7.69
N ALA A 63 3.17 21.16 7.97
CA ALA A 63 4.30 22.06 8.23
C ALA A 63 5.15 21.67 9.46
N ALA A 64 4.53 21.07 10.49
CA ALA A 64 5.23 20.64 11.69
C ALA A 64 5.78 19.21 11.61
N LEU A 65 5.19 18.36 10.77
CA LEU A 65 5.45 16.91 10.75
C LEU A 65 6.24 16.44 9.53
N ALA A 66 6.31 17.25 8.47
CA ALA A 66 6.98 16.84 7.26
C ALA A 66 8.49 16.65 7.46
N GLU A 67 8.99 15.58 6.90
CA GLU A 67 10.43 15.32 6.79
C GLU A 67 10.91 15.61 5.35
N SER A 68 12.21 15.84 5.20
CA SER A 68 12.86 15.81 3.88
C SER A 68 13.10 14.36 3.44
N MET A 69 13.49 14.17 2.18
CA MET A 69 13.80 12.82 1.64
C MET A 69 15.05 12.16 2.25
N ASP A 70 15.78 12.88 3.08
CA ASP A 70 16.93 12.40 3.88
C ASP A 70 16.64 12.41 5.40
N GLY A 71 15.35 12.52 5.76
CA GLY A 71 14.88 12.55 7.14
C GLY A 71 15.05 11.23 7.90
N LYS A 72 14.71 11.28 9.19
CA LYS A 72 14.87 10.11 10.10
C LYS A 72 14.01 8.91 9.69
N THR A 73 12.80 9.16 9.15
CA THR A 73 11.92 8.06 8.70
C THR A 73 12.48 7.39 7.44
N MET A 74 13.07 8.14 6.51
CA MET A 74 13.76 7.57 5.35
C MET A 74 14.96 6.71 5.77
N THR A 75 15.75 7.18 6.75
CA THR A 75 16.84 6.40 7.34
C THR A 75 16.32 5.12 7.98
N TRP A 76 15.25 5.21 8.75
CA TRP A 76 14.60 4.04 9.37
C TRP A 76 14.10 3.02 8.34
N LEU A 77 13.47 3.48 7.25
CA LEU A 77 13.02 2.61 6.14
C LEU A 77 14.20 1.87 5.52
N LYS A 78 15.30 2.59 5.23
CA LYS A 78 16.53 2.02 4.66
C LYS A 78 17.15 0.96 5.57
N ASP A 79 17.28 1.27 6.86
CA ASP A 79 17.86 0.34 7.85
C ASP A 79 16.97 -0.89 8.03
N THR A 80 15.65 -0.70 7.99
CA THR A 80 14.66 -1.78 8.09
C THR A 80 14.72 -2.68 6.84
N ALA A 81 14.71 -2.11 5.64
CA ALA A 81 14.79 -2.86 4.39
C ALA A 81 16.09 -3.68 4.32
N LYS A 82 17.22 -3.07 4.68
CA LYS A 82 18.51 -3.76 4.76
C LYS A 82 18.50 -4.89 5.80
N ARG A 83 17.94 -4.65 6.99
CA ARG A 83 17.90 -5.61 8.09
C ARG A 83 17.12 -6.87 7.74
N TYR A 84 15.98 -6.73 7.07
CA TYR A 84 15.10 -7.85 6.70
C TYR A 84 15.42 -8.41 5.31
N ASP A 85 16.36 -7.80 4.58
CA ASP A 85 16.71 -8.15 3.20
C ASP A 85 15.44 -8.23 2.31
N CYS A 86 14.57 -7.21 2.42
CA CYS A 86 13.30 -7.13 1.71
C CYS A 86 12.91 -5.68 1.41
N VAL A 87 11.94 -5.50 0.53
CA VAL A 87 11.34 -4.18 0.34
C VAL A 87 10.49 -3.81 1.54
N VAL A 88 10.55 -2.54 1.96
CA VAL A 88 9.67 -1.96 2.98
C VAL A 88 8.93 -0.77 2.37
N THR A 89 7.60 -0.74 2.53
CA THR A 89 6.76 0.32 1.97
C THR A 89 5.74 0.84 2.96
N GLY A 90 5.43 2.12 2.86
CA GLY A 90 4.44 2.87 3.62
C GLY A 90 4.50 4.33 3.21
N SER A 91 3.53 5.15 3.59
CA SER A 91 3.61 6.58 3.29
C SER A 91 3.96 7.43 4.50
N LEU A 92 4.53 8.60 4.24
CA LEU A 92 4.88 9.61 5.23
C LEU A 92 4.67 11.00 4.64
N ILE A 93 4.71 12.00 5.51
CA ILE A 93 4.59 13.40 5.11
C ILE A 93 5.97 13.89 4.67
N ILE A 94 6.10 14.25 3.38
CA ILE A 94 7.36 14.76 2.81
C ILE A 94 7.22 16.22 2.44
N SER A 95 8.24 17.01 2.81
CA SER A 95 8.46 18.36 2.30
C SER A 95 9.49 18.34 1.18
N GLU A 96 9.10 18.81 -0.01
CA GLU A 96 9.98 18.92 -1.18
C GLU A 96 9.62 20.16 -2.00
N ASN A 97 10.60 21.01 -2.31
CA ASN A 97 10.42 22.23 -3.11
C ASN A 97 9.31 23.18 -2.58
N GLY A 98 9.21 23.34 -1.26
CA GLY A 98 8.22 24.20 -0.61
C GLY A 98 6.78 23.67 -0.64
N LYS A 99 6.59 22.41 -0.98
CA LYS A 99 5.29 21.71 -1.01
C LYS A 99 5.33 20.51 -0.08
N PHE A 100 4.14 20.06 0.35
CA PHE A 100 3.99 18.86 1.17
C PHE A 100 3.27 17.76 0.39
N TYR A 101 3.67 16.52 0.62
CA TYR A 101 3.13 15.35 -0.07
C TYR A 101 2.81 14.23 0.93
N ASN A 102 1.71 13.54 0.73
CA ASN A 102 1.49 12.21 1.29
C ASN A 102 2.18 11.22 0.33
N ARG A 103 3.43 10.86 0.67
CA ARG A 103 4.34 10.11 -0.21
C ARG A 103 4.56 8.70 0.26
N MET A 104 4.16 7.72 -0.55
CA MET A 104 4.52 6.33 -0.36
C MET A 104 5.94 6.10 -0.85
N ILE A 105 6.74 5.45 -0.03
CA ILE A 105 8.12 5.06 -0.34
C ILE A 105 8.15 3.55 -0.54
N TRP A 106 8.78 3.12 -1.60
CA TRP A 106 9.13 1.73 -1.90
C TRP A 106 10.62 1.57 -1.70
N MET A 107 11.05 1.26 -0.47
CA MET A 107 12.46 1.20 -0.08
C MET A 107 13.04 -0.19 -0.33
N MET A 108 14.06 -0.28 -1.17
CA MET A 108 14.76 -1.52 -1.51
C MET A 108 15.88 -1.83 -0.49
N PRO A 109 16.30 -3.12 -0.35
CA PRO A 109 17.35 -3.52 0.60
C PRO A 109 18.70 -2.85 0.41
N ASP A 110 19.03 -2.47 -0.82
CA ASP A 110 20.27 -1.75 -1.17
C ASP A 110 20.23 -0.25 -0.84
N GLY A 111 19.04 0.25 -0.43
CA GLY A 111 18.79 1.65 -0.10
C GLY A 111 18.32 2.50 -1.29
N GLY A 112 18.18 1.90 -2.47
CA GLY A 112 17.43 2.51 -3.56
C GLY A 112 15.95 2.59 -3.23
N PHE A 113 15.22 3.52 -3.84
CA PHE A 113 13.79 3.65 -3.61
C PHE A 113 13.03 4.17 -4.83
N GLU A 114 11.75 3.78 -4.90
CA GLU A 114 10.74 4.43 -5.74
C GLU A 114 9.74 5.19 -4.87
N LYS A 115 9.02 6.15 -5.44
CA LYS A 115 8.06 6.99 -4.71
C LYS A 115 6.75 7.13 -5.47
N TYR A 116 5.65 7.22 -4.72
CA TYR A 116 4.34 7.55 -5.23
C TYR A 116 3.70 8.63 -4.35
N ASP A 117 3.37 9.77 -4.95
CA ASP A 117 2.63 10.83 -4.27
C ASP A 117 1.13 10.60 -4.47
N LYS A 118 0.36 10.61 -3.38
CA LYS A 118 -1.08 10.41 -3.41
C LYS A 118 -1.73 11.32 -4.44
N HIS A 119 -2.46 10.72 -5.38
CA HIS A 119 -3.09 11.47 -6.46
C HIS A 119 -4.42 12.11 -6.02
N HIS A 120 -5.30 11.34 -5.38
CA HIS A 120 -6.57 11.84 -4.90
C HIS A 120 -6.48 12.26 -3.44
N LEU A 121 -6.47 13.56 -3.20
CA LEU A 121 -6.46 14.11 -1.85
C LEU A 121 -7.88 14.12 -1.28
N PHE A 122 -8.02 13.75 0.00
CA PHE A 122 -9.31 13.62 0.67
C PHE A 122 -9.84 15.00 1.11
N SER A 123 -10.53 15.70 0.21
CA SER A 123 -11.04 17.06 0.42
C SER A 123 -12.00 17.21 1.60
N LEU A 124 -12.74 16.16 1.97
CA LEU A 124 -13.61 16.18 3.15
C LEU A 124 -12.82 16.38 4.46
N ALA A 125 -11.54 15.99 4.50
CA ALA A 125 -10.63 16.26 5.61
C ALA A 125 -9.67 17.43 5.29
N GLU A 126 -9.95 18.22 4.27
CA GLU A 126 -9.12 19.35 3.84
C GLU A 126 -7.67 18.97 3.46
N GLU A 127 -7.45 17.70 3.05
CA GLU A 127 -6.13 17.21 2.64
C GLU A 127 -5.58 18.03 1.46
N ASP A 128 -6.44 18.45 0.55
CA ASP A 128 -6.13 19.29 -0.62
C ASP A 128 -5.67 20.72 -0.26
N LYS A 129 -5.93 21.17 0.97
CA LYS A 129 -5.42 22.45 1.48
C LYS A 129 -4.02 22.33 2.10
N SER A 130 -3.65 21.14 2.55
CA SER A 130 -2.40 20.88 3.26
C SER A 130 -1.35 20.21 2.37
N TYR A 131 -1.75 19.43 1.38
CA TYR A 131 -0.87 18.62 0.54
C TYR A 131 -1.03 18.92 -0.94
N THR A 132 -0.02 18.53 -1.70
CA THR A 132 -0.01 18.60 -3.18
C THR A 132 -0.28 17.22 -3.75
N ALA A 133 -1.21 17.12 -4.70
CA ALA A 133 -1.51 15.88 -5.39
C ALA A 133 -0.37 15.45 -6.33
N GLY A 134 -0.06 14.14 -6.32
CA GLY A 134 0.79 13.53 -7.32
C GLY A 134 0.11 13.46 -8.70
N GLN A 135 0.90 13.34 -9.76
CA GLN A 135 0.39 13.26 -11.12
C GLN A 135 0.65 11.89 -11.77
N ASP A 136 1.61 11.15 -11.24
CA ASP A 136 2.13 9.95 -11.87
C ASP A 136 1.43 8.68 -11.36
N GLN A 137 1.19 7.78 -12.29
CA GLN A 137 0.84 6.40 -11.98
C GLN A 137 2.13 5.60 -11.82
N VAL A 138 2.34 4.98 -10.66
CA VAL A 138 3.58 4.25 -10.36
C VAL A 138 3.32 2.75 -10.30
N ILE A 139 4.08 2.00 -11.10
CA ILE A 139 4.16 0.54 -11.05
C ILE A 139 5.61 0.18 -10.79
N VAL A 140 5.85 -0.60 -9.74
CA VAL A 140 7.18 -1.10 -9.35
C VAL A 140 7.30 -2.59 -9.65
N ASP A 141 8.53 -3.08 -9.79
CA ASP A 141 8.81 -4.52 -9.96
C ASP A 141 9.37 -5.13 -8.67
N LEU A 142 8.91 -6.31 -8.32
CA LEU A 142 9.50 -7.13 -7.27
C LEU A 142 9.50 -8.60 -7.69
N LYS A 143 10.66 -9.16 -7.98
CA LYS A 143 10.82 -10.57 -8.36
C LYS A 143 9.98 -10.97 -9.59
N GLY A 144 9.77 -10.02 -10.52
CA GLY A 144 8.96 -10.19 -11.72
C GLY A 144 7.46 -9.89 -11.54
N TRP A 145 7.00 -9.60 -10.32
CA TRP A 145 5.65 -9.10 -10.07
C TRP A 145 5.56 -7.60 -10.32
N LYS A 146 4.59 -7.16 -11.08
CA LYS A 146 4.29 -5.75 -11.31
C LYS A 146 3.27 -5.27 -10.29
N ILE A 147 3.63 -4.28 -9.49
CA ILE A 147 2.86 -3.81 -8.34
C ILE A 147 2.48 -2.35 -8.54
N ARG A 148 1.18 -2.08 -8.68
CA ARG A 148 0.60 -0.73 -8.75
C ARG A 148 0.47 -0.16 -7.35
N LEU A 149 1.04 1.03 -7.10
CA LEU A 149 0.94 1.72 -5.82
C LEU A 149 -0.28 2.64 -5.76
N ALA A 150 -0.97 2.66 -4.61
CA ALA A 150 -2.11 3.53 -4.34
C ALA A 150 -2.21 3.86 -2.85
N ILE A 151 -2.74 5.04 -2.53
CA ILE A 151 -2.93 5.50 -1.15
C ILE A 151 -4.40 5.81 -0.89
N CYS A 152 -5.02 5.06 0.01
CA CYS A 152 -6.28 5.33 0.70
C CYS A 152 -7.42 5.80 -0.24
N TYR A 153 -7.60 7.10 -0.38
CA TYR A 153 -8.69 7.70 -1.16
C TYR A 153 -8.64 7.35 -2.65
N ASP A 154 -7.45 7.03 -3.20
CA ASP A 154 -7.30 6.54 -4.58
C ASP A 154 -8.19 5.32 -4.86
N LEU A 155 -8.45 4.49 -3.83
CA LEU A 155 -9.31 3.31 -3.92
C LEU A 155 -10.71 3.63 -4.47
N ARG A 156 -11.22 4.85 -4.29
CA ARG A 156 -12.55 5.27 -4.77
C ARG A 156 -12.62 5.52 -6.28
N PHE A 157 -11.50 5.65 -6.95
CA PHE A 157 -11.42 6.11 -8.33
C PHE A 157 -11.03 4.97 -9.27
N PRO A 158 -12.02 4.22 -9.82
CA PRO A 158 -11.76 3.04 -10.65
C PRO A 158 -10.99 3.35 -11.92
N VAL A 159 -11.21 4.50 -12.52
CA VAL A 159 -10.52 4.91 -13.76
C VAL A 159 -9.02 5.08 -13.53
N TRP A 160 -8.64 5.69 -12.39
CA TRP A 160 -7.23 5.84 -11.99
C TRP A 160 -6.53 4.49 -11.76
N LEU A 161 -7.27 3.52 -11.20
CA LEU A 161 -6.74 2.21 -10.83
C LEU A 161 -7.01 1.12 -11.87
N ARG A 162 -7.56 1.48 -13.05
CA ARG A 162 -7.89 0.49 -14.07
C ARG A 162 -6.63 -0.21 -14.60
N ASN A 163 -6.65 -1.53 -14.60
CA ASN A 163 -5.58 -2.37 -15.13
C ASN A 163 -5.68 -2.46 -16.66
N LYS A 164 -5.12 -1.47 -17.34
CA LYS A 164 -5.07 -1.47 -18.82
C LYS A 164 -4.00 -2.45 -19.28
N ASP A 165 -4.34 -3.28 -20.26
CA ASP A 165 -3.41 -4.22 -20.91
C ASP A 165 -2.68 -5.15 -19.93
N ALA A 166 -3.31 -5.48 -18.80
CA ALA A 166 -2.71 -6.25 -17.72
C ALA A 166 -1.36 -5.67 -17.24
N ALA A 167 -1.27 -4.34 -17.12
CA ALA A 167 -0.04 -3.62 -16.79
C ALA A 167 0.51 -3.95 -15.40
N TYR A 168 -0.33 -4.46 -14.49
CA TYR A 168 0.09 -4.86 -13.14
C TYR A 168 -0.58 -6.16 -12.69
N ASP A 169 0.05 -6.82 -11.73
CA ASP A 169 -0.34 -8.10 -11.16
C ASP A 169 -0.92 -7.95 -9.75
N ILE A 170 -0.48 -6.92 -9.04
CA ILE A 170 -0.88 -6.58 -7.68
C ILE A 170 -1.27 -5.11 -7.64
N LEU A 171 -2.42 -4.80 -7.04
CA LEU A 171 -2.76 -3.47 -6.56
C LEU A 171 -2.46 -3.40 -5.07
N LEU A 172 -1.51 -2.55 -4.68
CA LEU A 172 -1.13 -2.32 -3.30
C LEU A 172 -1.75 -1.01 -2.81
N VAL A 173 -2.61 -1.10 -1.80
CA VAL A 173 -3.32 0.04 -1.20
C VAL A 173 -2.97 0.16 0.27
N ILE A 174 -2.36 1.26 0.68
CA ILE A 174 -2.16 1.57 2.10
C ILE A 174 -3.12 2.66 2.54
N ALA A 175 -3.60 2.63 3.79
CA ALA A 175 -4.67 3.52 4.22
C ALA A 175 -4.64 3.89 5.71
N SER A 176 -5.31 5.03 5.98
CA SER A 176 -5.91 5.42 7.26
C SER A 176 -7.41 5.56 7.05
N TRP A 177 -8.10 4.42 6.88
CA TRP A 177 -9.52 4.38 6.51
C TRP A 177 -10.40 4.20 7.73
N PRO A 178 -11.27 5.19 8.06
CA PRO A 178 -12.09 5.16 9.28
C PRO A 178 -13.18 4.09 9.26
N ASP A 179 -13.53 3.58 10.44
CA ASP A 179 -14.58 2.60 10.66
C ASP A 179 -15.95 3.04 10.12
N LYS A 180 -16.31 4.32 10.27
CA LYS A 180 -17.55 4.89 9.71
C LYS A 180 -17.75 4.62 8.21
N ARG A 181 -16.69 4.29 7.50
CA ARG A 181 -16.67 3.93 6.07
C ARG A 181 -16.12 2.54 5.79
N ALA A 182 -16.05 1.67 6.81
CA ALA A 182 -15.54 0.30 6.66
C ALA A 182 -16.36 -0.52 5.63
N GLY A 183 -17.67 -0.26 5.52
CA GLY A 183 -18.52 -0.85 4.49
C GLY A 183 -18.03 -0.54 3.07
N HIS A 184 -17.58 0.71 2.80
CA HIS A 184 -17.01 1.08 1.51
C HIS A 184 -15.68 0.40 1.25
N TRP A 185 -14.79 0.32 2.26
CA TRP A 185 -13.52 -0.37 2.18
C TRP A 185 -13.69 -1.84 1.79
N LYS A 186 -14.59 -2.54 2.50
CA LYS A 186 -14.91 -3.95 2.28
C LYS A 186 -15.60 -4.22 0.93
N ALA A 187 -16.28 -3.25 0.34
CA ALA A 187 -16.92 -3.39 -0.96
C ALA A 187 -15.97 -3.04 -2.12
N LEU A 188 -15.17 -1.99 -1.97
CA LEU A 188 -14.31 -1.50 -3.05
C LEU A 188 -13.10 -2.40 -3.32
N ILE A 189 -12.49 -3.00 -2.28
CA ILE A 189 -11.31 -3.83 -2.46
C ILE A 189 -11.61 -5.08 -3.30
N PRO A 190 -12.66 -5.88 -3.00
CA PRO A 190 -13.05 -6.99 -3.87
C PRO A 190 -13.40 -6.55 -5.29
N ALA A 191 -14.09 -5.42 -5.45
CA ALA A 191 -14.39 -4.88 -6.77
C ALA A 191 -13.10 -4.60 -7.56
N ARG A 192 -12.09 -3.98 -6.94
CA ARG A 192 -10.78 -3.73 -7.60
C ARG A 192 -10.07 -5.02 -7.98
N ALA A 193 -10.12 -6.07 -7.13
CA ALA A 193 -9.50 -7.35 -7.45
C ALA A 193 -10.16 -8.01 -8.67
N ILE A 194 -11.49 -8.07 -8.68
CA ILE A 194 -12.27 -8.74 -9.70
C ILE A 194 -12.20 -8.00 -11.05
N GLU A 195 -12.48 -6.69 -11.07
CA GLU A 195 -12.53 -5.90 -12.30
C GLU A 195 -11.16 -5.73 -12.98
N ASN A 196 -10.08 -5.77 -12.19
CA ASN A 196 -8.70 -5.61 -12.67
C ASN A 196 -7.96 -6.94 -12.82
N GLN A 197 -8.59 -8.05 -12.45
CA GLN A 197 -8.01 -9.40 -12.48
C GLN A 197 -6.58 -9.41 -11.93
N CYS A 198 -6.43 -8.92 -10.71
CA CYS A 198 -5.16 -8.79 -9.99
C CYS A 198 -5.33 -9.20 -8.52
N TYR A 199 -4.22 -9.54 -7.86
CA TYR A 199 -4.24 -9.54 -6.39
C TYR A 199 -4.43 -8.11 -5.86
N VAL A 200 -5.15 -7.98 -4.74
CA VAL A 200 -5.21 -6.70 -4.02
C VAL A 200 -4.67 -6.93 -2.61
N ILE A 201 -3.62 -6.19 -2.25
CA ILE A 201 -3.07 -6.13 -0.90
C ILE A 201 -3.47 -4.77 -0.33
N ALA A 202 -4.33 -4.77 0.68
CA ALA A 202 -4.86 -3.55 1.27
C ALA A 202 -4.54 -3.52 2.77
N VAL A 203 -3.75 -2.55 3.19
CA VAL A 203 -3.29 -2.40 4.59
C VAL A 203 -3.82 -1.11 5.18
N ASN A 204 -4.57 -1.25 6.27
CA ASN A 204 -5.13 -0.14 7.03
C ASN A 204 -4.53 -0.11 8.44
N ARG A 205 -4.63 1.02 9.10
CA ARG A 205 -4.32 1.14 10.53
C ARG A 205 -5.48 0.73 11.42
N VAL A 206 -5.24 0.61 12.74
CA VAL A 206 -6.26 0.40 13.79
C VAL A 206 -6.18 1.46 14.88
N GLY A 207 -7.26 1.53 15.71
CA GLY A 207 -7.37 2.38 16.89
C GLY A 207 -7.80 3.81 16.57
N HIS A 208 -7.91 4.63 17.63
CA HIS A 208 -8.27 6.03 17.50
C HIS A 208 -7.08 6.87 17.04
N ASP A 209 -7.36 7.92 16.30
CA ASP A 209 -6.38 8.98 16.02
C ASP A 209 -6.54 10.15 17.01
N GLY A 210 -5.78 11.22 16.83
CA GLY A 210 -5.84 12.40 17.70
C GLY A 210 -7.12 13.23 17.57
N ASN A 211 -7.95 12.94 16.56
CA ASN A 211 -9.26 13.56 16.35
C ASN A 211 -10.41 12.62 16.79
N GLU A 212 -10.11 11.61 17.62
CA GLU A 212 -11.06 10.61 18.11
C GLU A 212 -11.76 9.80 16.98
N VAL A 213 -11.14 9.75 15.80
CA VAL A 213 -11.66 8.94 14.68
C VAL A 213 -11.17 7.50 14.85
N TYR A 214 -12.11 6.57 15.00
CA TYR A 214 -11.81 5.15 15.13
C TYR A 214 -11.55 4.51 13.77
N HIS A 215 -10.52 3.66 13.73
CA HIS A 215 -10.11 2.86 12.58
C HIS A 215 -10.17 1.39 12.98
N SER A 216 -11.00 0.61 12.29
CA SER A 216 -11.24 -0.81 12.59
C SER A 216 -10.38 -1.77 11.76
N GLY A 217 -9.35 -1.27 11.10
CA GLY A 217 -8.45 -2.10 10.30
C GLY A 217 -9.10 -2.67 9.05
N HIS A 218 -9.48 -3.94 9.08
CA HIS A 218 -9.96 -4.69 7.92
C HIS A 218 -8.91 -4.78 6.80
N SER A 219 -7.62 -4.88 7.17
CA SER A 219 -6.58 -5.19 6.21
C SER A 219 -6.82 -6.55 5.57
N MET A 220 -6.55 -6.66 4.28
CA MET A 220 -6.83 -7.87 3.53
C MET A 220 -5.90 -8.08 2.34
N CYS A 221 -5.75 -9.34 1.95
CA CYS A 221 -5.25 -9.74 0.65
C CYS A 221 -6.30 -10.59 -0.05
N LEU A 222 -6.64 -10.23 -1.28
CA LEU A 222 -7.59 -10.94 -2.12
C LEU A 222 -6.91 -11.40 -3.42
N ASP A 223 -7.33 -12.55 -3.92
CA ASP A 223 -6.95 -13.02 -5.25
C ASP A 223 -7.75 -12.33 -6.37
N ALA A 224 -7.45 -12.63 -7.61
CA ALA A 224 -8.08 -12.04 -8.79
C ALA A 224 -9.57 -12.41 -8.99
N ASN A 225 -10.12 -13.32 -8.20
CA ASN A 225 -11.55 -13.64 -8.12
C ASN A 225 -12.25 -12.98 -6.94
N GLY A 226 -11.52 -12.21 -6.12
CA GLY A 226 -12.00 -11.68 -4.85
C GLY A 226 -11.97 -12.69 -3.70
N GLY A 227 -11.32 -13.85 -3.90
CA GLY A 227 -11.10 -14.86 -2.86
C GLY A 227 -10.14 -14.35 -1.79
N THR A 228 -10.45 -14.64 -0.52
CA THR A 228 -9.66 -14.14 0.61
C THR A 228 -8.41 -15.00 0.84
N VAL A 229 -7.23 -14.38 0.71
CA VAL A 229 -5.93 -14.95 1.11
C VAL A 229 -5.61 -14.58 2.57
N TYR A 230 -5.90 -13.35 2.96
CA TYR A 230 -5.73 -12.83 4.31
C TYR A 230 -6.81 -11.80 4.62
N TYR A 231 -7.27 -11.79 5.87
CA TYR A 231 -8.21 -10.79 6.39
C TYR A 231 -8.07 -10.64 7.90
N LYS A 232 -7.94 -9.41 8.38
CA LYS A 232 -7.85 -9.10 9.81
C LYS A 232 -8.74 -7.90 10.16
N PRO A 233 -9.82 -8.08 10.93
CA PRO A 233 -10.58 -6.97 11.51
C PRO A 233 -9.97 -6.52 12.85
N GLU A 234 -10.20 -5.28 13.19
CA GLU A 234 -10.14 -4.63 14.51
C GLU A 234 -8.77 -4.54 15.21
N ASP A 235 -8.08 -5.64 15.50
CA ASP A 235 -6.87 -5.60 16.30
C ASP A 235 -5.61 -5.35 15.48
N GLU A 236 -4.52 -4.93 16.15
CA GLU A 236 -3.20 -4.96 15.54
C GLU A 236 -2.86 -6.36 15.05
N ASP A 237 -2.24 -6.42 13.87
CA ASP A 237 -1.75 -7.68 13.33
C ASP A 237 -0.49 -7.48 12.49
N LEU A 238 0.43 -8.40 12.63
CA LEU A 238 1.62 -8.52 11.80
C LEU A 238 1.64 -9.93 11.25
N TYR A 239 1.26 -10.09 10.00
CA TYR A 239 1.04 -11.39 9.40
C TYR A 239 1.77 -11.54 8.07
N THR A 240 2.37 -12.72 7.86
CA THR A 240 3.05 -13.08 6.61
C THR A 240 2.23 -14.14 5.86
N PHE A 241 1.99 -13.89 4.58
CA PHE A 241 1.33 -14.84 3.66
C PHE A 241 2.09 -14.92 2.34
N SER A 242 1.74 -15.90 1.53
CA SER A 242 2.31 -16.06 0.19
C SER A 242 1.21 -15.98 -0.87
N ILE A 243 1.54 -15.35 -2.01
CA ILE A 243 0.72 -15.35 -3.22
C ILE A 243 1.49 -16.00 -4.35
N THR A 244 0.78 -16.60 -5.31
CA THR A 244 1.38 -17.41 -6.37
C THR A 244 1.05 -16.86 -7.75
N TYR A 245 2.07 -16.70 -8.59
CA TYR A 245 1.91 -16.18 -9.94
C TYR A 245 1.11 -17.13 -10.88
N PRO A 246 1.30 -18.46 -10.82
CA PRO A 246 0.50 -19.38 -11.61
C PRO A 246 -1.02 -19.28 -11.39
N GLU A 247 -1.47 -18.98 -10.16
CA GLU A 247 -2.91 -18.79 -9.87
C GLU A 247 -3.45 -17.55 -10.57
N LEU A 248 -2.72 -16.45 -10.57
CA LEU A 248 -3.09 -15.23 -11.30
C LEU A 248 -3.22 -15.50 -12.79
N ILE A 249 -2.22 -16.16 -13.39
CA ILE A 249 -2.22 -16.46 -14.82
C ILE A 249 -3.34 -17.44 -15.18
N LYS A 250 -3.59 -18.44 -14.35
CA LYS A 250 -4.72 -19.36 -14.52
C LYS A 250 -6.05 -18.60 -14.53
N ASN A 251 -6.26 -17.65 -13.60
CA ASN A 251 -7.45 -16.81 -13.55
C ASN A 251 -7.63 -16.02 -14.84
N ARG A 252 -6.61 -15.26 -15.26
CA ARG A 252 -6.63 -14.42 -16.48
C ARG A 252 -6.83 -15.23 -17.77
N ARG A 253 -6.36 -16.48 -17.82
CA ARG A 253 -6.59 -17.39 -18.96
C ARG A 253 -8.01 -17.94 -18.98
N THR A 254 -8.55 -18.29 -17.80
CA THR A 254 -9.91 -18.85 -17.67
C THR A 254 -10.97 -17.78 -17.93
N PHE A 255 -10.71 -16.55 -17.48
CA PHE A 255 -11.62 -15.41 -17.58
C PHE A 255 -10.89 -14.21 -18.20
N PRO A 256 -10.74 -14.12 -19.53
CA PRO A 256 -9.90 -13.08 -20.15
C PRO A 256 -10.61 -11.72 -20.26
N PHE A 257 -11.30 -11.26 -19.23
CA PHE A 257 -12.16 -10.05 -19.22
C PHE A 257 -11.41 -8.75 -19.49
N LEU A 258 -10.11 -8.68 -19.19
CA LEU A 258 -9.30 -7.49 -19.50
C LEU A 258 -9.18 -7.21 -21.00
N LYS A 259 -9.41 -8.23 -21.86
CA LYS A 259 -9.39 -8.07 -23.33
C LYS A 259 -10.61 -7.31 -23.86
N ASP A 260 -11.70 -7.33 -23.11
CA ASP A 260 -12.97 -6.68 -23.46
C ASP A 260 -13.07 -5.27 -22.85
N ALA A 261 -11.99 -4.80 -22.20
CA ALA A 261 -11.99 -3.51 -21.52
C ALA A 261 -12.03 -2.34 -22.51
N ASP A 262 -12.79 -1.30 -22.14
CA ASP A 262 -12.86 -0.07 -22.91
C ASP A 262 -11.50 0.64 -23.00
N ALA A 263 -11.20 1.23 -24.14
CA ALA A 263 -10.06 2.11 -24.31
C ALA A 263 -10.40 3.52 -23.82
N PHE A 264 -9.54 4.10 -22.99
CA PHE A 264 -9.68 5.47 -22.48
C PHE A 264 -8.30 6.09 -22.20
N GLU A 265 -8.26 7.42 -22.12
CA GLU A 265 -7.08 8.18 -21.69
C GLU A 265 -7.46 9.06 -20.50
N LEU A 266 -6.57 9.10 -19.52
CA LEU A 266 -6.64 10.09 -18.43
C LEU A 266 -6.05 11.41 -18.96
N LYS A 267 -6.78 12.51 -18.76
CA LYS A 267 -6.37 13.86 -19.15
C LYS A 267 -5.85 14.63 -17.96
#